data_4a8668b0705a3a2720fc29bc41dacdac
#
_entry.id   4a8668b0705a3a2720fc29bc41dacdac
#
_cell.length_a   1.000
_cell.length_b   1.000
_cell.length_c   1.000
_cell.angle_alpha   90.00
_cell.angle_beta   90.00
_cell.angle_gamma   90.00
#
_symmetry.space_group_name_H-M   'P 1'
#
loop_
_entity.id
_entity.type
_entity.pdbx_description
1 polymer ?
#
loop_
_entity_poly.entity_id
_entity_poly.type
_entity_poly.pdbx_seq_one_letter_code
_entity_poly.pdbx_strand_id
1 'polypeptide(L)'
;MSDSGARATPPDPPETTQPHRVRLIFIRHGSSTWNEERRIQGQLDPPLSSRGEDQAARLAERLKDKKPAGFYSSDLARAASTAGAIASRIGRQPVLMPEWREIALGEWEGLDRDQIKAGYPAQWDQWMASPSWDIVPGSEGSAAFEARVGVALDDLFALHRTGEVLIVTHGGVIQVALLRILGRSSNGIFPFTIENTSLTVLEGGPGGWVVARVNDTCHLN
;
A
#
# COMPACT_ATOMS: atom_id res chain seq x y z
N MET A 1 -54.86 48.17 -12.06
CA MET A 1 -54.91 46.71 -12.10
C MET A 1 -53.49 46.24 -12.29
N SER A 2 -52.80 45.93 -11.18
CA SER A 2 -51.36 45.51 -11.13
C SER A 2 -51.32 43.99 -11.02
N ASP A 3 -50.89 43.34 -12.09
CA ASP A 3 -50.70 41.90 -12.14
C ASP A 3 -49.36 41.57 -11.49
N SER A 4 -49.38 40.96 -10.29
CA SER A 4 -48.22 40.48 -9.56
C SER A 4 -47.93 39.06 -9.97
N GLY A 5 -47.15 38.90 -11.05
CA GLY A 5 -46.61 37.62 -11.49
C GLY A 5 -45.73 36.99 -10.42
N ALA A 6 -46.24 36.01 -9.71
CA ALA A 6 -45.46 35.18 -8.79
C ALA A 6 -44.39 34.39 -9.59
N ARG A 7 -43.09 34.71 -9.39
CA ARG A 7 -41.99 33.88 -9.88
C ARG A 7 -42.04 32.55 -9.17
N ALA A 8 -42.24 31.46 -9.93
CA ALA A 8 -42.06 30.11 -9.44
C ALA A 8 -40.58 29.90 -9.05
N THR A 9 -40.37 29.44 -7.83
CA THR A 9 -39.06 29.02 -7.34
C THR A 9 -38.59 27.81 -8.18
N PRO A 10 -37.38 27.83 -8.74
CA PRO A 10 -36.89 26.67 -9.44
C PRO A 10 -36.84 25.45 -8.48
N PRO A 11 -37.10 24.24 -8.98
CA PRO A 11 -37.00 23.05 -8.15
C PRO A 11 -35.56 22.90 -7.62
N ASP A 12 -35.47 22.47 -6.37
CA ASP A 12 -34.16 22.16 -5.76
C ASP A 12 -33.38 21.19 -6.68
N PRO A 13 -32.07 21.40 -6.85
CA PRO A 13 -31.27 20.46 -7.60
C PRO A 13 -31.41 19.08 -6.94
N PRO A 14 -31.47 18.00 -7.76
CA PRO A 14 -31.57 16.65 -7.21
C PRO A 14 -30.46 16.45 -6.18
N GLU A 15 -30.84 15.91 -5.01
CA GLU A 15 -29.87 15.48 -4.00
C GLU A 15 -28.78 14.68 -4.73
N THR A 16 -27.58 15.24 -4.79
CA THR A 16 -26.42 14.54 -5.31
C THR A 16 -26.17 13.40 -4.33
N THR A 17 -26.71 12.22 -4.65
CA THR A 17 -26.26 10.97 -4.04
C THR A 17 -24.76 10.97 -4.20
N GLN A 18 -24.03 11.22 -3.12
CA GLN A 18 -22.56 11.20 -3.13
C GLN A 18 -22.16 9.87 -3.75
N PRO A 19 -21.37 9.85 -4.84
CA PRO A 19 -20.99 8.62 -5.47
C PRO A 19 -20.34 7.74 -4.40
N HIS A 20 -20.78 6.48 -4.30
CA HIS A 20 -20.25 5.50 -3.39
C HIS A 20 -18.73 5.49 -3.51
N ARG A 21 -18.03 6.04 -2.53
CA ARG A 21 -16.58 6.11 -2.51
C ARG A 21 -16.04 5.15 -1.48
N VAL A 22 -15.11 4.30 -1.90
CA VAL A 22 -14.29 3.48 -1.02
C VAL A 22 -12.96 4.18 -0.77
N ARG A 23 -12.45 4.06 0.45
CA ARG A 23 -11.11 4.51 0.83
C ARG A 23 -10.23 3.30 1.11
N LEU A 24 -9.24 3.06 0.26
CA LEU A 24 -8.21 2.07 0.50
C LEU A 24 -7.06 2.73 1.25
N ILE A 25 -6.79 2.24 2.44
CA ILE A 25 -5.73 2.74 3.32
C ILE A 25 -4.63 1.69 3.35
N PHE A 26 -3.62 1.91 2.51
CA PHE A 26 -2.43 1.09 2.49
C PHE A 26 -1.50 1.49 3.62
N ILE A 27 -0.96 0.49 4.30
CA ILE A 27 -0.07 0.63 5.44
C ILE A 27 1.18 -0.19 5.17
N ARG A 28 2.34 0.45 5.11
CA ARG A 28 3.60 -0.30 5.08
C ARG A 28 3.85 -0.93 6.44
N HIS A 29 4.32 -2.17 6.49
CA HIS A 29 4.72 -2.85 7.73
C HIS A 29 5.71 -2.02 8.56
N GLY A 30 5.79 -2.27 9.88
CA GLY A 30 6.79 -1.69 10.77
C GLY A 30 8.22 -2.06 10.38
N SER A 31 9.20 -1.35 10.90
CA SER A 31 10.62 -1.64 10.62
C SER A 31 10.96 -3.09 10.96
N SER A 32 11.52 -3.84 10.02
CA SER A 32 12.08 -5.17 10.26
C SER A 32 13.54 -5.08 10.66
N THR A 33 14.11 -6.16 11.19
CA THR A 33 15.55 -6.26 11.47
C THR A 33 16.37 -5.94 10.22
N TRP A 34 15.91 -6.39 9.04
CA TRP A 34 16.59 -6.12 7.77
C TRP A 34 16.39 -4.72 7.21
N ASN A 35 15.35 -4.00 7.62
CA ASN A 35 15.28 -2.56 7.34
C ASN A 35 16.41 -1.80 8.04
N GLU A 36 16.71 -2.17 9.29
CA GLU A 36 17.80 -1.56 10.06
C GLU A 36 19.19 -1.93 9.50
N GLU A 37 19.34 -3.17 9.03
CA GLU A 37 20.56 -3.65 8.38
C GLU A 37 20.68 -3.21 6.91
N ARG A 38 19.68 -2.55 6.34
CA ARG A 38 19.61 -2.12 4.94
C ARG A 38 19.73 -3.27 3.93
N ARG A 39 19.21 -4.45 4.29
CA ARG A 39 19.16 -5.63 3.43
C ARG A 39 17.86 -5.63 2.61
N ILE A 40 17.98 -6.13 1.39
CA ILE A 40 16.81 -6.42 0.54
C ILE A 40 16.01 -7.57 1.16
N GLN A 41 14.71 -7.40 1.29
CA GLN A 41 13.87 -8.40 1.96
C GLN A 41 13.15 -9.31 0.96
N GLY A 42 12.54 -8.72 -0.08
CA GLY A 42 11.70 -9.49 -0.98
C GLY A 42 10.64 -10.29 -0.23
N GLN A 43 10.57 -11.60 -0.49
CA GLN A 43 9.68 -12.53 0.21
C GLN A 43 10.37 -13.34 1.31
N LEU A 44 11.67 -13.17 1.55
CA LEU A 44 12.26 -13.62 2.80
C LEU A 44 11.64 -12.86 3.97
N ASP A 45 11.53 -13.53 5.11
CA ASP A 45 10.59 -13.12 6.16
C ASP A 45 11.26 -12.75 7.49
N PRO A 46 12.12 -11.70 7.52
CA PRO A 46 12.67 -11.19 8.76
C PRO A 46 11.56 -10.61 9.64
N PRO A 47 11.65 -10.79 10.98
CA PRO A 47 10.67 -10.26 11.92
C PRO A 47 10.75 -8.73 12.01
N LEU A 48 9.75 -8.14 12.67
CA LEU A 48 9.85 -6.74 13.10
C LEU A 48 11.04 -6.58 14.05
N SER A 49 11.70 -5.43 13.97
CA SER A 49 12.64 -4.97 14.99
C SER A 49 11.86 -4.39 16.19
N SER A 50 12.53 -4.18 17.33
CA SER A 50 11.92 -3.49 18.48
C SER A 50 11.35 -2.13 18.08
N ARG A 51 12.06 -1.39 17.20
CA ARG A 51 11.54 -0.14 16.63
C ARG A 51 10.28 -0.37 15.81
N GLY A 52 10.22 -1.44 15.02
CA GLY A 52 9.04 -1.78 14.23
C GLY A 52 7.84 -2.15 15.08
N GLU A 53 8.05 -2.82 16.19
CA GLU A 53 7.00 -3.13 17.17
C GLU A 53 6.43 -1.85 17.81
N ASP A 54 7.29 -0.91 18.21
CA ASP A 54 6.88 0.41 18.72
C ASP A 54 6.10 1.21 17.67
N GLN A 55 6.57 1.21 16.42
CA GLN A 55 5.87 1.86 15.31
C GLN A 55 4.47 1.24 15.10
N ALA A 56 4.37 -0.08 15.11
CA ALA A 56 3.10 -0.80 14.96
C ALA A 56 2.14 -0.49 16.12
N ALA A 57 2.64 -0.39 17.36
CA ALA A 57 1.84 -0.04 18.52
C ALA A 57 1.29 1.40 18.43
N ARG A 58 2.11 2.38 18.03
CA ARG A 58 1.67 3.77 17.82
C ARG A 58 0.65 3.88 16.70
N LEU A 59 0.85 3.14 15.60
CA LEU A 59 -0.12 3.07 14.51
C LEU A 59 -1.45 2.46 14.98
N ALA A 60 -1.40 1.37 15.73
CA ALA A 60 -2.58 0.72 16.28
C ALA A 60 -3.39 1.66 17.19
N GLU A 61 -2.72 2.46 18.03
CA GLU A 61 -3.37 3.48 18.86
C GLU A 61 -4.03 4.57 17.99
N ARG A 62 -3.38 5.02 16.92
CA ARG A 62 -3.96 5.97 15.96
C ARG A 62 -5.23 5.44 15.28
N LEU A 63 -5.30 4.14 15.05
CA LEU A 63 -6.40 3.50 14.33
C LEU A 63 -7.49 2.89 15.23
N LYS A 64 -7.37 2.97 16.56
CA LYS A 64 -8.22 2.27 17.55
C LYS A 64 -9.72 2.48 17.38
N ASP A 65 -10.13 3.68 16.93
CA ASP A 65 -11.54 4.02 16.75
C ASP A 65 -12.07 3.71 15.33
N LYS A 66 -11.21 3.15 14.48
CA LYS A 66 -11.60 2.78 13.12
C LYS A 66 -12.48 1.54 13.10
N LYS A 67 -13.51 1.59 12.25
CA LYS A 67 -14.40 0.46 11.96
C LYS A 67 -14.33 0.14 10.47
N PRO A 68 -13.23 -0.47 10.01
CA PRO A 68 -13.04 -0.69 8.58
C PRO A 68 -14.06 -1.68 8.02
N ALA A 69 -14.54 -1.43 6.79
CA ALA A 69 -15.40 -2.33 6.02
C ALA A 69 -14.63 -3.61 5.63
N GLY A 70 -13.31 -3.49 5.38
CA GLY A 70 -12.39 -4.59 5.11
C GLY A 70 -11.06 -4.41 5.85
N PHE A 71 -10.43 -5.52 6.26
CA PHE A 71 -9.10 -5.51 6.84
C PHE A 71 -8.29 -6.67 6.30
N TYR A 72 -7.21 -6.35 5.59
CA TYR A 72 -6.35 -7.30 4.87
C TYR A 72 -4.89 -7.10 5.24
N SER A 73 -4.09 -8.14 5.09
CA SER A 73 -2.65 -8.07 5.28
C SER A 73 -1.93 -9.04 4.34
N SER A 74 -0.71 -8.66 3.92
CA SER A 74 0.26 -9.65 3.51
C SER A 74 0.46 -10.68 4.63
N ASP A 75 0.68 -11.92 4.26
CA ASP A 75 0.93 -13.03 5.19
C ASP A 75 2.39 -13.11 5.66
N LEU A 76 3.31 -12.28 5.09
CA LEU A 76 4.68 -12.19 5.60
C LEU A 76 4.69 -11.64 7.04
N ALA A 77 5.49 -12.26 7.92
CA ALA A 77 5.48 -12.05 9.37
C ALA A 77 5.53 -10.57 9.76
N ARG A 78 6.38 -9.77 9.12
CA ARG A 78 6.49 -8.33 9.39
C ARG A 78 5.20 -7.56 9.13
N ALA A 79 4.45 -7.93 8.08
CA ALA A 79 3.15 -7.32 7.77
C ALA A 79 2.06 -7.88 8.68
N ALA A 80 2.01 -9.20 8.85
CA ALA A 80 1.06 -9.88 9.72
C ALA A 80 1.17 -9.42 11.19
N SER A 81 2.40 -9.23 11.70
CA SER A 81 2.63 -8.72 13.07
C SER A 81 2.16 -7.26 13.20
N THR A 82 2.44 -6.41 12.20
CA THR A 82 1.92 -5.03 12.16
C THR A 82 0.39 -5.02 12.16
N ALA A 83 -0.23 -5.87 11.34
CA ALA A 83 -1.68 -6.02 11.29
C ALA A 83 -2.24 -6.58 12.61
N GLY A 84 -1.55 -7.51 13.27
CA GLY A 84 -1.90 -8.05 14.58
C GLY A 84 -1.96 -6.97 15.67
N ALA A 85 -1.01 -6.04 15.67
CA ALA A 85 -1.04 -4.90 16.58
C ALA A 85 -2.30 -4.02 16.34
N ILE A 86 -2.64 -3.74 15.10
CA ILE A 86 -3.86 -3.01 14.74
C ILE A 86 -5.10 -3.80 15.16
N ALA A 87 -5.15 -5.09 14.83
CA ALA A 87 -6.26 -5.99 15.15
C ALA A 87 -6.63 -5.98 16.64
N SER A 88 -5.63 -5.95 17.51
CA SER A 88 -5.82 -5.91 18.97
C SER A 88 -6.55 -4.66 19.45
N ARG A 89 -6.46 -3.53 18.72
CA ARG A 89 -7.09 -2.26 19.07
C ARG A 89 -8.47 -2.09 18.46
N ILE A 90 -8.65 -2.52 17.20
CA ILE A 90 -9.93 -2.35 16.50
C ILE A 90 -10.90 -3.52 16.70
N GLY A 91 -10.45 -4.62 17.33
CA GLY A 91 -11.28 -5.81 17.58
C GLY A 91 -11.65 -6.61 16.33
N ARG A 92 -10.86 -6.49 15.25
CA ARG A 92 -11.08 -7.19 13.97
C ARG A 92 -9.80 -7.83 13.46
N GLN A 93 -9.85 -9.12 13.09
CA GLN A 93 -8.70 -9.81 12.51
C GLN A 93 -8.54 -9.49 11.02
N PRO A 94 -7.31 -9.39 10.51
CA PRO A 94 -7.06 -9.25 9.08
C PRO A 94 -7.27 -10.56 8.34
N VAL A 95 -7.68 -10.48 7.08
CA VAL A 95 -7.58 -11.58 6.12
C VAL A 95 -6.17 -11.56 5.56
N LEU A 96 -5.41 -12.65 5.77
CA LEU A 96 -4.05 -12.78 5.25
C LEU A 96 -4.12 -13.23 3.78
N MET A 97 -3.40 -12.50 2.91
CA MET A 97 -3.44 -12.69 1.47
C MET A 97 -2.02 -12.64 0.87
N PRO A 98 -1.53 -13.74 0.26
CA PRO A 98 -0.22 -13.76 -0.39
C PRO A 98 -0.08 -12.74 -1.54
N GLU A 99 -1.21 -12.33 -2.12
CA GLU A 99 -1.25 -11.32 -3.18
C GLU A 99 -0.71 -9.97 -2.73
N TRP A 100 -0.70 -9.70 -1.42
CA TRP A 100 -0.14 -8.48 -0.82
C TRP A 100 1.32 -8.60 -0.41
N ARG A 101 2.02 -9.72 -0.73
CA ARG A 101 3.46 -9.86 -0.49
C ARG A 101 4.27 -8.86 -1.31
N GLU A 102 5.45 -8.52 -0.79
CA GLU A 102 6.45 -7.74 -1.53
C GLU A 102 6.89 -8.48 -2.80
N ILE A 103 7.52 -7.78 -3.73
CA ILE A 103 8.13 -8.39 -4.90
C ILE A 103 9.16 -9.44 -4.47
N ALA A 104 9.12 -10.63 -5.09
CA ALA A 104 10.18 -11.60 -4.94
C ALA A 104 11.43 -11.14 -5.71
N LEU A 105 12.54 -10.97 -5.01
CA LEU A 105 13.78 -10.45 -5.57
C LEU A 105 14.91 -11.51 -5.66
N GLY A 106 14.51 -12.80 -5.58
CA GLY A 106 15.38 -13.92 -5.88
C GLY A 106 16.75 -13.85 -5.19
N GLU A 107 17.81 -13.88 -5.97
CA GLU A 107 19.17 -13.95 -5.45
C GLU A 107 19.66 -12.67 -4.74
N TRP A 108 18.94 -11.57 -4.85
CA TRP A 108 19.26 -10.36 -4.09
C TRP A 108 18.64 -10.32 -2.69
N GLU A 109 17.72 -11.22 -2.38
CA GLU A 109 17.11 -11.29 -1.06
C GLU A 109 18.14 -11.64 0.03
N GLY A 110 18.11 -10.91 1.13
CA GLY A 110 19.06 -11.05 2.25
C GLY A 110 20.37 -10.31 2.05
N LEU A 111 20.66 -9.78 0.85
CA LEU A 111 21.89 -9.06 0.57
C LEU A 111 21.72 -7.56 0.84
N ASP A 112 22.81 -6.93 1.27
CA ASP A 112 22.94 -5.48 1.25
C ASP A 112 23.50 -5.00 -0.11
N ARG A 113 23.56 -3.67 -0.26
CA ARG A 113 24.00 -3.05 -1.51
C ARG A 113 25.44 -3.45 -1.91
N ASP A 114 26.35 -3.52 -0.95
CA ASP A 114 27.76 -3.81 -1.23
C ASP A 114 27.93 -5.28 -1.60
N GLN A 115 27.19 -6.17 -0.96
CA GLN A 115 27.14 -7.60 -1.30
C GLN A 115 26.57 -7.83 -2.70
N ILE A 116 25.50 -7.11 -3.09
CA ILE A 116 24.95 -7.18 -4.45
C ILE A 116 25.98 -6.73 -5.46
N LYS A 117 26.62 -5.56 -5.23
CA LYS A 117 27.63 -5.04 -6.12
C LYS A 117 28.83 -5.99 -6.28
N ALA A 118 29.24 -6.66 -5.21
CA ALA A 118 30.36 -7.61 -5.24
C ALA A 118 29.99 -8.95 -5.90
N GLY A 119 28.79 -9.48 -5.62
CA GLY A 119 28.35 -10.79 -6.10
C GLY A 119 27.75 -10.76 -7.51
N TYR A 120 27.16 -9.62 -7.90
CA TYR A 120 26.41 -9.45 -9.16
C TYR A 120 26.82 -8.17 -9.90
N PRO A 121 28.12 -7.96 -10.20
CA PRO A 121 28.61 -6.68 -10.74
C PRO A 121 27.94 -6.29 -12.07
N ALA A 122 27.73 -7.23 -12.98
CA ALA A 122 27.10 -6.95 -14.28
C ALA A 122 25.62 -6.52 -14.12
N GLN A 123 24.85 -7.21 -13.28
CA GLN A 123 23.46 -6.87 -12.97
C GLN A 123 23.37 -5.55 -12.21
N TRP A 124 24.32 -5.30 -11.29
CA TRP A 124 24.41 -4.03 -10.58
C TRP A 124 24.62 -2.84 -11.54
N ASP A 125 25.58 -2.96 -12.46
CA ASP A 125 25.89 -1.92 -13.44
C ASP A 125 24.67 -1.68 -14.37
N GLN A 126 24.02 -2.75 -14.78
CA GLN A 126 22.79 -2.67 -15.57
C GLN A 126 21.66 -1.97 -14.78
N TRP A 127 21.48 -2.33 -13.51
CA TRP A 127 20.49 -1.68 -12.62
C TRP A 127 20.76 -0.18 -12.46
N MET A 128 22.03 0.19 -12.28
CA MET A 128 22.40 1.60 -12.15
C MET A 128 22.17 2.41 -13.44
N ALA A 129 22.28 1.78 -14.59
CA ALA A 129 22.05 2.42 -15.90
C ALA A 129 20.55 2.51 -16.22
N SER A 130 19.78 1.46 -15.94
CA SER A 130 18.36 1.34 -16.23
C SER A 130 17.69 0.39 -15.26
N PRO A 131 17.16 0.88 -14.13
CA PRO A 131 16.55 0.03 -13.12
C PRO A 131 15.39 -0.80 -13.67
N SER A 132 15.46 -2.13 -13.46
CA SER A 132 14.40 -3.08 -13.75
C SER A 132 14.50 -4.28 -12.83
N TRP A 133 13.43 -4.72 -12.24
CA TRP A 133 13.43 -5.95 -11.42
C TRP A 133 13.69 -7.21 -12.25
N ASP A 134 13.53 -7.12 -13.58
CA ASP A 134 13.73 -8.24 -14.50
C ASP A 134 15.22 -8.63 -14.68
N ILE A 135 16.14 -7.73 -14.28
CA ILE A 135 17.59 -8.03 -14.27
C ILE A 135 18.04 -8.83 -13.04
N VAL A 136 17.21 -8.91 -12.01
CA VAL A 136 17.55 -9.61 -10.77
C VAL A 136 17.36 -11.11 -10.94
N PRO A 137 18.41 -11.94 -10.80
CA PRO A 137 18.29 -13.38 -11.00
C PRO A 137 17.26 -14.00 -10.03
N GLY A 138 16.31 -14.77 -10.57
CA GLY A 138 15.26 -15.41 -9.79
C GLY A 138 14.15 -14.49 -9.27
N SER A 139 14.13 -13.21 -9.68
CA SER A 139 13.03 -12.30 -9.38
C SER A 139 11.72 -12.75 -10.08
N GLU A 140 10.57 -12.43 -9.48
CA GLU A 140 9.28 -12.59 -10.18
C GLU A 140 9.12 -11.60 -11.35
N GLY A 141 9.94 -10.57 -11.41
CA GLY A 141 9.92 -9.54 -12.44
C GLY A 141 8.78 -8.52 -12.28
N SER A 142 8.95 -7.38 -12.99
CA SER A 142 8.04 -6.24 -12.89
C SER A 142 6.62 -6.58 -13.35
N ALA A 143 6.48 -7.29 -14.48
CA ALA A 143 5.19 -7.58 -15.07
C ALA A 143 4.34 -8.53 -14.20
N ALA A 144 4.92 -9.60 -13.65
CA ALA A 144 4.22 -10.55 -12.78
C ALA A 144 3.81 -9.88 -11.47
N PHE A 145 4.70 -9.07 -10.89
CA PHE A 145 4.41 -8.30 -9.68
C PHE A 145 3.25 -7.33 -9.87
N GLU A 146 3.28 -6.53 -10.94
CA GLU A 146 2.19 -5.59 -11.26
C GLU A 146 0.87 -6.31 -11.52
N ALA A 147 0.89 -7.43 -12.23
CA ALA A 147 -0.29 -8.22 -12.52
C ALA A 147 -0.92 -8.78 -11.23
N ARG A 148 -0.11 -9.35 -10.33
CA ARG A 148 -0.55 -9.89 -9.04
C ARG A 148 -1.20 -8.82 -8.16
N VAL A 149 -0.53 -7.68 -8.00
CA VAL A 149 -1.07 -6.56 -7.23
C VAL A 149 -2.31 -5.97 -7.90
N GLY A 150 -2.30 -5.90 -9.24
CA GLY A 150 -3.44 -5.42 -10.04
C GLY A 150 -4.70 -6.24 -9.83
N VAL A 151 -4.61 -7.56 -9.87
CA VAL A 151 -5.74 -8.47 -9.59
C VAL A 151 -6.26 -8.28 -8.18
N ALA A 152 -5.37 -8.23 -7.18
CA ALA A 152 -5.78 -8.01 -5.79
C ALA A 152 -6.50 -6.66 -5.57
N LEU A 153 -6.08 -5.61 -6.29
CA LEU A 153 -6.76 -4.31 -6.27
C LEU A 153 -8.15 -4.41 -6.89
N ASP A 154 -8.27 -5.04 -8.06
CA ASP A 154 -9.55 -5.18 -8.77
C ASP A 154 -10.55 -5.99 -7.93
N ASP A 155 -10.11 -7.02 -7.24
CA ASP A 155 -10.92 -7.80 -6.30
C ASP A 155 -11.42 -6.95 -5.12
N LEU A 156 -10.55 -6.13 -4.52
CA LEU A 156 -10.99 -5.20 -3.47
C LEU A 156 -11.99 -4.16 -3.97
N PHE A 157 -11.82 -3.65 -5.20
CA PHE A 157 -12.76 -2.71 -5.80
C PHE A 157 -14.10 -3.36 -6.12
N ALA A 158 -14.11 -4.64 -6.49
CA ALA A 158 -15.33 -5.39 -6.71
C ALA A 158 -16.08 -5.67 -5.40
N LEU A 159 -15.33 -6.01 -4.33
CA LEU A 159 -15.89 -6.40 -3.03
C LEU A 159 -16.36 -5.20 -2.20
N HIS A 160 -15.63 -4.08 -2.23
CA HIS A 160 -15.90 -2.91 -1.40
C HIS A 160 -16.35 -1.72 -2.25
N ARG A 161 -17.59 -1.29 -2.07
CA ARG A 161 -18.17 -0.14 -2.78
C ARG A 161 -18.16 1.14 -1.96
N THR A 162 -18.07 1.02 -0.63
CA THR A 162 -18.08 2.14 0.32
C THR A 162 -17.26 1.82 1.55
N GLY A 163 -16.95 2.83 2.33
CA GLY A 163 -16.26 2.70 3.61
C GLY A 163 -14.73 2.66 3.49
N GLU A 164 -14.08 2.38 4.60
CA GLU A 164 -12.62 2.31 4.68
C GLU A 164 -12.16 0.85 4.68
N VAL A 165 -11.14 0.54 3.90
CA VAL A 165 -10.49 -0.76 3.84
C VAL A 165 -9.03 -0.58 4.22
N LEU A 166 -8.57 -1.31 5.23
CA LEU A 166 -7.18 -1.31 5.67
C LEU A 166 -6.42 -2.46 4.97
N ILE A 167 -5.24 -2.16 4.45
CA ILE A 167 -4.36 -3.13 3.79
C ILE A 167 -2.94 -2.96 4.35
N VAL A 168 -2.47 -3.91 5.17
CA VAL A 168 -1.08 -3.91 5.65
C VAL A 168 -0.22 -4.69 4.67
N THR A 169 0.81 -4.03 4.13
CA THR A 169 1.61 -4.55 3.04
C THR A 169 3.03 -3.95 3.03
N HIS A 170 3.65 -3.82 1.88
CA HIS A 170 5.05 -3.48 1.67
C HIS A 170 5.20 -2.25 0.78
N GLY A 171 6.43 -1.72 0.75
CA GLY A 171 6.74 -0.52 -0.02
C GLY A 171 6.48 -0.69 -1.51
N GLY A 172 6.93 -1.78 -2.12
CA GLY A 172 6.75 -2.04 -3.55
C GLY A 172 5.29 -2.17 -3.95
N VAL A 173 4.48 -2.87 -3.16
CA VAL A 173 3.03 -3.02 -3.42
C VAL A 173 2.33 -1.65 -3.42
N ILE A 174 2.66 -0.79 -2.44
CA ILE A 174 2.08 0.56 -2.37
C ILE A 174 2.50 1.40 -3.59
N GLN A 175 3.76 1.28 -4.04
CA GLN A 175 4.24 1.95 -5.25
C GLN A 175 3.45 1.50 -6.49
N VAL A 176 3.25 0.19 -6.67
CA VAL A 176 2.46 -0.36 -7.78
C VAL A 176 1.02 0.15 -7.74
N ALA A 177 0.38 0.15 -6.56
CA ALA A 177 -0.97 0.67 -6.41
C ALA A 177 -1.07 2.16 -6.80
N LEU A 178 -0.11 3.00 -6.36
CA LEU A 178 -0.04 4.41 -6.71
C LEU A 178 0.17 4.60 -8.23
N LEU A 179 1.14 3.89 -8.81
CA LEU A 179 1.46 4.02 -10.23
C LEU A 179 0.29 3.56 -11.11
N ARG A 180 -0.41 2.47 -10.73
CA ARG A 180 -1.60 2.00 -11.44
C ARG A 180 -2.69 3.08 -11.50
N ILE A 181 -2.97 3.77 -10.38
CA ILE A 181 -3.96 4.86 -10.35
C ILE A 181 -3.53 6.04 -11.25
N LEU A 182 -2.23 6.28 -11.34
CA LEU A 182 -1.66 7.31 -12.22
C LEU A 182 -1.50 6.86 -13.69
N GLY A 183 -1.93 5.65 -14.04
CA GLY A 183 -1.81 5.10 -15.39
C GLY A 183 -0.36 4.84 -15.82
N ARG A 184 0.52 4.51 -14.87
CA ARG A 184 1.95 4.25 -15.09
C ARG A 184 2.34 2.85 -14.63
N SER A 185 3.34 2.27 -15.28
CA SER A 185 3.97 1.01 -14.86
C SER A 185 5.15 1.25 -13.92
N SER A 186 5.45 0.29 -13.09
CA SER A 186 6.61 0.27 -12.20
C SER A 186 7.78 -0.41 -12.92
N ASN A 187 8.72 0.37 -13.40
CA ASN A 187 9.93 -0.14 -14.08
C ASN A 187 11.11 -0.30 -13.12
N GLY A 188 10.88 -0.84 -11.91
CA GLY A 188 11.95 -0.96 -10.92
C GLY A 188 12.30 0.34 -10.20
N ILE A 189 11.68 1.46 -10.54
CA ILE A 189 11.83 2.73 -9.86
C ILE A 189 10.64 2.93 -8.93
N PHE A 190 10.91 3.27 -7.69
CA PHE A 190 9.92 3.64 -6.70
C PHE A 190 9.94 5.15 -6.46
N PRO A 191 9.10 5.93 -7.18
CA PRO A 191 9.20 7.39 -7.16
C PRO A 191 8.65 8.03 -5.89
N PHE A 192 7.99 7.25 -5.02
CA PHE A 192 7.43 7.76 -3.78
C PHE A 192 8.23 7.30 -2.57
N THR A 193 8.45 8.18 -1.60
CA THR A 193 8.90 7.76 -0.27
C THR A 193 7.73 7.09 0.45
N ILE A 194 7.91 5.86 0.89
CA ILE A 194 6.94 5.10 1.68
C ILE A 194 7.67 4.58 2.91
N GLU A 195 7.48 5.25 4.04
CA GLU A 195 8.15 4.89 5.30
C GLU A 195 7.43 3.76 6.04
N ASN A 196 8.12 3.08 6.96
CA ASN A 196 7.51 2.04 7.78
C ASN A 196 6.33 2.60 8.59
N THR A 197 5.24 1.87 8.65
CA THR A 197 3.93 2.21 9.22
C THR A 197 3.24 3.43 8.62
N SER A 198 3.77 4.02 7.54
CA SER A 198 3.10 5.13 6.85
C SER A 198 1.75 4.70 6.26
N LEU A 199 0.82 5.65 6.20
CA LEU A 199 -0.48 5.48 5.56
C LEU A 199 -0.49 6.18 4.19
N THR A 200 -0.90 5.44 3.18
CA THR A 200 -1.18 5.94 1.82
C THR A 200 -2.64 5.68 1.51
N VAL A 201 -3.38 6.71 1.10
CA VAL A 201 -4.83 6.64 0.94
C VAL A 201 -5.21 6.88 -0.52
N LEU A 202 -5.90 5.90 -1.09
CA LEU A 202 -6.56 6.00 -2.38
C LEU A 202 -8.07 6.10 -2.16
N GLU A 203 -8.72 7.03 -2.82
CA GLU A 203 -10.18 7.19 -2.76
C GLU A 203 -10.77 7.05 -4.16
N GLY A 204 -11.79 6.24 -4.30
CA GLY A 204 -12.35 6.03 -5.61
C GLY A 204 -13.70 5.38 -5.66
N GLY A 205 -14.22 5.28 -6.87
CA GLY A 205 -15.54 4.75 -7.20
C GLY A 205 -15.81 4.89 -8.69
N PRO A 206 -17.09 4.83 -9.12
CA PRO A 206 -17.47 4.87 -10.54
C PRO A 206 -16.94 6.09 -11.33
N GLY A 207 -16.62 7.20 -10.65
CA GLY A 207 -16.09 8.43 -11.25
C GLY A 207 -14.57 8.51 -11.37
N GLY A 208 -13.85 7.43 -11.03
CA GLY A 208 -12.39 7.39 -11.06
C GLY A 208 -11.75 7.35 -9.67
N TRP A 209 -10.43 7.39 -9.64
CA TRP A 209 -9.60 7.26 -8.45
C TRP A 209 -8.74 8.49 -8.24
N VAL A 210 -8.52 8.84 -6.98
CA VAL A 210 -7.59 9.91 -6.57
C VAL A 210 -6.64 9.40 -5.51
N VAL A 211 -5.41 9.92 -5.52
CA VAL A 211 -4.44 9.75 -4.45
C VAL A 211 -4.71 10.84 -3.41
N ALA A 212 -5.37 10.47 -2.32
CA ALA A 212 -5.78 11.42 -1.30
C ALA A 212 -4.65 11.75 -0.31
N ARG A 213 -3.73 10.79 -0.10
CA ARG A 213 -2.60 10.95 0.82
C ARG A 213 -1.49 9.97 0.47
N VAL A 214 -0.24 10.40 0.64
CA VAL A 214 0.94 9.52 0.50
C VAL A 214 1.83 9.70 1.72
N ASN A 215 2.36 8.60 2.24
CA ASN A 215 3.39 8.55 3.27
C ASN A 215 3.07 9.34 4.56
N ASP A 216 1.87 9.24 5.09
CA ASP A 216 1.48 9.90 6.33
C ASP A 216 2.00 9.11 7.55
N THR A 217 2.93 9.71 8.28
CA THR A 217 3.59 9.17 9.47
C THR A 217 3.32 9.97 10.75
N CYS A 218 2.26 10.79 10.80
CA CYS A 218 2.04 11.73 11.90
C CYS A 218 1.91 11.06 13.29
N HIS A 219 1.64 9.75 13.36
CA HIS A 219 1.63 8.97 14.61
C HIS A 219 3.03 8.65 15.16
N LEU A 220 4.08 8.93 14.41
CA LEU A 220 5.47 8.71 14.83
C LEU A 220 6.13 9.96 15.44
N ASN A 221 5.48 11.11 15.35
CA ASN A 221 5.95 12.40 15.88
C ASN A 221 5.48 12.63 17.32
#